data_eb080c06cc17478a80941be656414f47
#
_entry.id   eb080c06cc17478a80941be656414f47
#
_cell.length_a   1.000
_cell.length_b   1.000
_cell.length_c   1.000
_cell.angle_alpha   90.00
_cell.angle_beta   90.00
_cell.angle_gamma   90.00
#
_symmetry.space_group_name_H-M   'P 1'
#
loop_
_entity.id
_entity.type
_entity.pdbx_description
1 polymer ?
#
loop_
_entity_poly.entity_id
_entity_poly.type
_entity_poly.pdbx_seq_one_letter_code
_entity_poly.pdbx_strand_id
1 'polypeptide(L)'
;MAGILEVCVDSLASAQAAIAGGADRLELCSALAVGGLTPYAELLQQIRAQSRIKIRCLIRPRAGDFLYTKDEILLMAAQIGNLKRLGADGFVIGCLTADGELDTAAMQPLLKAAEGTGLTL
;
A
#
# COMPACT_ATOMS: atom_id res chain seq x y z
N MET A 1 -23.21 -11.95 -9.05
CA MET A 1 -22.09 -11.77 -8.11
C MET A 1 -21.22 -10.63 -8.56
N ALA A 2 -20.94 -9.74 -7.69
CA ALA A 2 -20.10 -8.60 -8.01
C ALA A 2 -18.68 -8.84 -7.46
N GLY A 3 -17.67 -8.55 -8.27
CA GLY A 3 -16.30 -8.48 -7.82
C GLY A 3 -16.03 -7.18 -7.07
N ILE A 4 -14.81 -6.99 -6.62
CA ILE A 4 -14.34 -5.76 -6.00
C ILE A 4 -13.63 -4.93 -7.07
N LEU A 5 -14.09 -3.70 -7.27
CA LEU A 5 -13.39 -2.73 -8.11
C LEU A 5 -12.40 -1.96 -7.22
N GLU A 6 -11.11 -2.21 -7.41
CA GLU A 6 -10.04 -1.48 -6.75
C GLU A 6 -9.39 -0.54 -7.74
N VAL A 7 -9.23 0.72 -7.36
CA VAL A 7 -8.66 1.76 -8.21
C VAL A 7 -7.38 2.30 -7.58
N CYS A 8 -6.29 2.34 -8.36
CA CYS A 8 -5.03 2.94 -7.94
C CYS A 8 -5.14 4.46 -8.01
N VAL A 9 -4.82 5.13 -6.92
CA VAL A 9 -4.89 6.59 -6.82
C VAL A 9 -3.65 7.13 -6.11
N ASP A 10 -3.24 8.35 -6.47
CA ASP A 10 -2.07 8.99 -5.88
C ASP A 10 -2.30 10.46 -5.50
N SER A 11 -3.56 10.89 -5.45
CA SER A 11 -3.94 12.24 -5.03
C SER A 11 -5.32 12.24 -4.39
N LEU A 12 -5.64 13.29 -3.66
CA LEU A 12 -6.98 13.45 -3.10
C LEU A 12 -8.02 13.56 -4.22
N ALA A 13 -7.71 14.30 -5.30
CA ALA A 13 -8.62 14.45 -6.43
C ALA A 13 -8.90 13.12 -7.12
N SER A 14 -7.87 12.29 -7.36
CA SER A 14 -8.08 10.97 -7.98
C SER A 14 -8.84 10.01 -7.04
N ALA A 15 -8.62 10.10 -5.73
CA ALA A 15 -9.37 9.32 -4.75
C ALA A 15 -10.85 9.71 -4.77
N GLN A 16 -11.15 11.01 -4.77
CA GLN A 16 -12.53 11.52 -4.84
C GLN A 16 -13.22 11.09 -6.12
N ALA A 17 -12.53 11.15 -7.26
CA ALA A 17 -13.06 10.73 -8.54
C ALA A 17 -13.36 9.23 -8.56
N ALA A 18 -12.46 8.40 -8.03
CA ALA A 18 -12.66 6.95 -7.94
C ALA A 18 -13.85 6.59 -7.06
N ILE A 19 -14.00 7.25 -5.91
CA ILE A 19 -15.13 7.04 -4.99
C ILE A 19 -16.44 7.43 -5.68
N ALA A 20 -16.48 8.59 -6.32
CA ALA A 20 -17.67 9.04 -7.05
C ALA A 20 -18.02 8.11 -8.21
N GLY A 21 -17.03 7.49 -8.82
CA GLY A 21 -17.21 6.54 -9.93
C GLY A 21 -17.61 5.13 -9.49
N GLY A 22 -17.72 4.86 -8.19
CA GLY A 22 -18.19 3.57 -7.68
C GLY A 22 -17.09 2.57 -7.30
N ALA A 23 -15.88 3.01 -7.02
CA ALA A 23 -14.83 2.13 -6.52
C ALA A 23 -15.26 1.50 -5.19
N ASP A 24 -14.95 0.22 -5.01
CA ASP A 24 -15.19 -0.51 -3.77
C ASP A 24 -13.99 -0.36 -2.82
N ARG A 25 -12.81 -0.20 -3.37
CA ARG A 25 -11.57 -0.11 -2.62
C ARG A 25 -10.57 0.76 -3.39
N LEU A 26 -9.72 1.45 -2.66
CA LEU A 26 -8.58 2.19 -3.24
C LEU A 26 -7.28 1.44 -2.96
N GLU A 27 -6.38 1.45 -3.94
CA GLU A 27 -4.97 1.21 -3.70
C GLU A 27 -4.30 2.59 -3.68
N LEU A 28 -3.88 3.01 -2.50
CA LEU A 28 -3.27 4.31 -2.32
C LEU A 28 -1.77 4.23 -2.55
N CYS A 29 -1.28 5.10 -3.41
CA CYS A 29 0.11 5.15 -3.82
C CYS A 29 0.60 6.59 -3.82
N SER A 30 1.88 6.76 -4.08
CA SER A 30 2.47 7.99 -4.60
C SER A 30 3.19 7.64 -5.91
N ALA A 31 3.58 8.65 -6.69
CA ALA A 31 4.44 8.48 -7.86
C ALA A 31 4.01 7.35 -8.81
N LEU A 32 2.74 7.35 -9.25
CA LEU A 32 2.24 6.33 -10.20
C LEU A 32 3.03 6.32 -11.50
N ALA A 33 3.68 7.43 -11.87
CA ALA A 33 4.51 7.52 -13.07
C ALA A 33 5.70 6.54 -13.06
N VAL A 34 6.15 6.09 -11.88
CA VAL A 34 7.22 5.08 -11.74
C VAL A 34 6.65 3.72 -11.29
N GLY A 35 5.35 3.51 -11.43
CA GLY A 35 4.67 2.29 -11.04
C GLY A 35 4.10 2.31 -9.62
N GLY A 36 4.22 3.42 -8.94
CA GLY A 36 3.71 3.59 -7.58
C GLY A 36 4.77 3.36 -6.50
N LEU A 37 4.74 4.21 -5.50
CA LEU A 37 5.56 4.13 -4.29
C LEU A 37 4.64 4.24 -3.07
N THR A 38 5.21 4.04 -1.89
CA THR A 38 4.49 4.21 -0.61
C THR A 38 3.83 5.58 -0.56
N PRO A 39 2.53 5.65 -0.20
CA PRO A 39 1.83 6.93 -0.15
C PRO A 39 2.27 7.77 1.05
N TYR A 40 2.04 9.08 0.94
CA TYR A 40 2.21 9.98 2.07
C TYR A 40 1.13 9.73 3.12
N ALA A 41 1.53 9.72 4.38
CA ALA A 41 0.61 9.54 5.50
C ALA A 41 -0.48 10.63 5.54
N GLU A 42 -0.11 11.87 5.21
CA GLU A 42 -1.03 13.00 5.17
C GLU A 42 -2.14 12.81 4.14
N LEU A 43 -1.82 12.20 3.00
CA LEU A 43 -2.84 11.91 1.98
C LEU A 43 -3.85 10.87 2.49
N LEU A 44 -3.37 9.83 3.14
CA LEU A 44 -4.26 8.85 3.78
C LEU A 44 -5.19 9.53 4.78
N GLN A 45 -4.66 10.40 5.62
CA GLN A 45 -5.46 11.15 6.59
C GLN A 45 -6.52 12.02 5.93
N GLN A 46 -6.19 12.71 4.84
CA GLN A 46 -7.15 13.52 4.10
C GLN A 46 -8.30 12.68 3.54
N ILE A 47 -7.99 11.54 2.96
CA ILE A 47 -9.02 10.64 2.41
C ILE A 47 -9.89 10.08 3.54
N ARG A 48 -9.28 9.65 4.65
CA ARG A 48 -10.00 9.12 5.80
C ARG A 48 -10.94 10.14 6.44
N ALA A 49 -10.58 11.42 6.43
CA ALA A 49 -11.43 12.48 6.93
C ALA A 49 -12.73 12.63 6.12
N GLN A 50 -12.74 12.18 4.87
CA GLN A 50 -13.86 12.36 3.94
C GLN A 50 -14.62 11.08 3.62
N SER A 51 -14.02 9.90 3.84
CA SER A 51 -14.59 8.64 3.37
C SER A 51 -14.18 7.47 4.25
N ARG A 52 -15.05 6.47 4.34
CA ARG A 52 -14.79 5.18 4.98
C ARG A 52 -14.48 4.08 3.97
N ILE A 53 -14.21 4.43 2.72
CA ILE A 53 -13.84 3.46 1.69
C ILE A 53 -12.65 2.62 2.16
N LYS A 54 -12.62 1.36 1.80
CA LYS A 54 -11.47 0.50 2.09
C LYS A 54 -10.24 0.98 1.34
N ILE A 55 -9.12 1.10 2.05
CA ILE A 55 -7.87 1.57 1.48
C ILE A 55 -6.77 0.56 1.77
N ARG A 56 -6.13 0.07 0.71
CA ARG A 56 -4.87 -0.66 0.79
C ARG A 56 -3.75 0.26 0.35
N CYS A 57 -2.71 0.37 1.18
CA CYS A 57 -1.55 1.21 0.89
C CYS A 57 -0.45 0.38 0.26
N LEU A 58 0.10 0.86 -0.85
CA LEU A 58 1.28 0.26 -1.45
C LEU A 58 2.49 0.52 -0.55
N ILE A 59 3.29 -0.51 -0.31
CA ILE A 59 4.55 -0.39 0.43
C ILE A 59 5.69 -0.68 -0.52
N ARG A 60 6.24 0.36 -1.09
CA ARG A 60 7.36 0.33 -2.03
C ARG A 60 8.19 1.57 -1.82
N PRO A 61 9.33 1.47 -1.10
CA PRO A 61 10.06 2.67 -0.64
C PRO A 61 10.82 3.38 -1.75
N ARG A 62 11.08 2.72 -2.87
CA ARG A 62 11.81 3.27 -4.00
C ARG A 62 11.40 2.60 -5.31
N ALA A 63 11.62 3.28 -6.42
CA ALA A 63 11.50 2.69 -7.75
C ALA A 63 12.57 1.62 -7.99
N GLY A 64 12.42 0.84 -9.03
CA GLY A 64 13.33 -0.24 -9.38
C GLY A 64 12.82 -1.60 -8.96
N ASP A 65 13.74 -2.49 -8.62
CA ASP A 65 13.42 -3.87 -8.30
C ASP A 65 12.75 -4.05 -6.92
N PHE A 66 12.43 -5.29 -6.60
CA PHE A 66 11.81 -5.69 -5.33
C PHE A 66 12.79 -6.49 -4.46
N LEU A 67 14.08 -6.39 -4.75
CA LEU A 67 15.15 -6.96 -3.94
C LEU A 67 15.60 -5.91 -2.94
N TYR A 68 15.16 -6.01 -1.70
CA TYR A 68 15.37 -4.98 -0.69
C TYR A 68 16.48 -5.36 0.28
N THR A 69 17.21 -4.35 0.74
CA THR A 69 18.19 -4.50 1.83
C THR A 69 17.47 -4.66 3.17
N LYS A 70 18.21 -5.08 4.21
CA LYS A 70 17.66 -5.13 5.57
C LYS A 70 17.14 -3.77 6.04
N ASP A 71 17.86 -2.69 5.74
CA ASP A 71 17.43 -1.35 6.13
C ASP A 71 16.15 -0.95 5.40
N GLU A 72 16.01 -1.32 4.14
CA GLU A 72 14.79 -1.08 3.38
C GLU A 72 13.61 -1.87 3.96
N ILE A 73 13.81 -3.11 4.36
CA ILE A 73 12.76 -3.91 5.02
C ILE A 73 12.33 -3.26 6.35
N LEU A 74 13.28 -2.76 7.14
CA LEU A 74 12.95 -2.04 8.38
C LEU A 74 12.15 -0.77 8.09
N LEU A 75 12.53 -0.03 7.05
CA LEU A 75 11.78 1.15 6.61
C LEU A 75 10.36 0.78 6.20
N MET A 76 10.20 -0.28 5.41
CA MET A 76 8.90 -0.76 4.96
C MET A 76 8.01 -1.17 6.14
N ALA A 77 8.56 -1.89 7.11
CA ALA A 77 7.82 -2.28 8.32
C ALA A 77 7.36 -1.05 9.12
N ALA A 78 8.21 -0.03 9.22
CA ALA A 78 7.85 1.23 9.89
C ALA A 78 6.74 1.98 9.13
N GLN A 79 6.78 2.00 7.81
CA GLN A 79 5.73 2.59 6.98
C GLN A 79 4.39 1.87 7.21
N ILE A 80 4.39 0.54 7.23
CA ILE A 80 3.19 -0.25 7.52
C ILE A 80 2.61 0.12 8.89
N GLY A 81 3.43 0.12 9.92
CA GLY A 81 3.00 0.45 11.28
C GLY A 81 2.38 1.84 11.38
N ASN A 82 2.99 2.82 10.73
CA ASN A 82 2.48 4.20 10.73
C ASN A 82 1.15 4.32 9.98
N LEU A 83 1.08 3.79 8.76
CA LEU A 83 -0.13 3.86 7.95
C LEU A 83 -1.28 3.06 8.57
N LYS A 84 -0.98 1.94 9.21
CA LYS A 84 -1.97 1.15 9.94
C LYS A 84 -2.62 1.98 11.06
N ARG A 85 -1.82 2.71 11.84
CA ARG A 85 -2.34 3.59 12.90
C ARG A 85 -3.21 4.70 12.34
N LEU A 86 -2.95 5.16 11.13
CA LEU A 86 -3.68 6.26 10.48
C LEU A 86 -4.91 5.79 9.70
N GLY A 87 -5.22 4.51 9.73
CA GLY A 87 -6.49 4.01 9.22
C GLY A 87 -6.42 3.24 7.91
N ALA A 88 -5.24 2.78 7.49
CA ALA A 88 -5.15 1.85 6.36
C ALA A 88 -5.85 0.52 6.70
N ASP A 89 -6.64 0.00 5.77
CA ASP A 89 -7.35 -1.27 5.94
C ASP A 89 -6.50 -2.46 5.50
N GLY A 90 -5.48 -2.21 4.71
CA GLY A 90 -4.59 -3.25 4.21
C GLY A 90 -3.38 -2.68 3.50
N PHE A 91 -2.55 -3.58 2.98
CA PHE A 91 -1.30 -3.22 2.35
C PHE A 91 -1.06 -4.07 1.11
N VAL A 92 -0.34 -3.48 0.15
CA VAL A 92 0.15 -4.17 -1.04
C VAL A 92 1.65 -4.27 -0.87
N ILE A 93 2.17 -5.49 -0.75
CA ILE A 93 3.59 -5.74 -0.45
C ILE A 93 4.13 -6.86 -1.33
N GLY A 94 5.44 -6.88 -1.51
CA GLY A 94 6.12 -7.95 -2.21
C GLY A 94 7.63 -7.76 -2.13
N CYS A 95 8.35 -8.86 -1.89
CA CYS A 95 9.80 -8.88 -1.86
C CYS A 95 10.27 -10.07 -2.68
N LEU A 96 11.27 -9.86 -3.52
CA LEU A 96 11.84 -10.92 -4.35
C LEU A 96 13.29 -11.19 -3.96
N THR A 97 13.70 -12.43 -4.16
CA THR A 97 15.11 -12.81 -4.08
C THR A 97 15.85 -12.34 -5.33
N ALA A 98 17.19 -12.45 -5.32
CA ALA A 98 18.00 -12.13 -6.49
C ALA A 98 17.64 -13.00 -7.71
N ASP A 99 17.10 -14.20 -7.47
CA ASP A 99 16.67 -15.12 -8.53
C ASP A 99 15.23 -14.86 -8.99
N GLY A 100 14.56 -13.84 -8.45
CA GLY A 100 13.19 -13.50 -8.82
C GLY A 100 12.11 -14.33 -8.17
N GLU A 101 12.44 -15.10 -7.13
CA GLU A 101 11.48 -15.85 -6.33
C GLU A 101 10.94 -15.00 -5.18
N LEU A 102 9.77 -15.37 -4.65
CA LEU A 102 9.22 -14.72 -3.48
C LEU A 102 10.15 -14.89 -2.27
N ASP A 103 10.59 -13.77 -1.70
CA ASP A 103 11.46 -13.79 -0.51
C ASP A 103 10.60 -13.87 0.76
N THR A 104 10.28 -15.09 1.16
CA THR A 104 9.42 -15.32 2.32
C THR A 104 10.07 -14.87 3.63
N ALA A 105 11.40 -14.93 3.73
CA ALA A 105 12.11 -14.48 4.92
C ALA A 105 12.02 -12.95 5.07
N ALA A 106 12.24 -12.22 3.98
CA ALA A 106 12.10 -10.74 3.98
C ALA A 106 10.67 -10.31 4.24
N MET A 107 9.68 -11.09 3.82
CA MET A 107 8.27 -10.79 4.03
C MET A 107 7.82 -10.91 5.49
N GLN A 108 8.48 -11.73 6.31
CA GLN A 108 8.03 -11.99 7.69
C GLN A 108 7.84 -10.73 8.54
N PRO A 109 8.82 -9.82 8.65
CA PRO A 109 8.61 -8.60 9.45
C PRO A 109 7.51 -7.70 8.88
N LEU A 110 7.28 -7.73 7.56
CA LEU A 110 6.22 -6.96 6.93
C LEU A 110 4.84 -7.55 7.25
N LEU A 111 4.71 -8.86 7.18
CA LEU A 111 3.48 -9.57 7.55
C LEU A 111 3.14 -9.33 9.01
N LYS A 112 4.13 -9.35 9.88
CA LYS A 112 3.94 -9.08 11.30
C LYS A 112 3.44 -7.63 11.53
N ALA A 113 4.06 -6.66 10.88
CA ALA A 113 3.66 -5.26 10.98
C ALA A 113 2.22 -5.05 10.47
N ALA A 114 1.81 -5.78 9.43
CA ALA A 114 0.49 -5.68 8.81
C ALA A 114 -0.57 -6.58 9.48
N GLU A 115 -0.23 -7.26 10.58
CA GLU A 115 -1.13 -8.21 11.24
C GLU A 115 -2.50 -7.59 11.54
N GLY A 116 -3.56 -8.31 11.25
CA GLY A 116 -4.93 -7.84 11.45
C GLY A 116 -5.49 -7.01 10.30
N THR A 117 -4.72 -6.79 9.22
CA THR A 117 -5.16 -6.05 8.04
C THR A 117 -5.22 -6.96 6.80
N GLY A 118 -5.85 -6.45 5.72
CA GLY A 118 -5.86 -7.16 4.44
C GLY A 118 -4.50 -7.04 3.74
N LEU A 119 -4.18 -8.04 2.92
CA LEU A 119 -2.93 -8.07 2.18
C LEU A 119 -3.16 -8.37 0.71
N THR A 120 -2.42 -7.67 -0.14
CA THR A 120 -2.26 -7.99 -1.57
C THR A 120 -0.78 -8.26 -1.82
N LEU A 121 -0.50 -9.31 -2.55
CA LEU A 121 0.86 -9.70 -2.92
C LEU A 121 1.17 -9.25 -4.34
#